data_1119e18a733db68f502494a15c879b8a
#
_entry.id   1119e18a733db68f502494a15c879b8a
#
_cell.length_a   1.000
_cell.length_b   1.000
_cell.length_c   1.000
_cell.angle_alpha   90.00
_cell.angle_beta   90.00
_cell.angle_gamma   90.00
#
_symmetry.space_group_name_H-M   'P 1'
#
loop_
_entity.id
_entity.type
_entity.pdbx_description
1 polymer ?
#
loop_
_entity_poly.entity_id
_entity_poly.type
_entity_poly.pdbx_seq_one_letter_code
_entity_poly.pdbx_strand_id
1 'polypeptide(L)'
;MADVLKGIVVAKRIDVAVRFGQRSADEMRVGVEPTTRSLKAALGQPGARFVMEVKRASPSGHRSSVEPADAARAYAGVADAVSVLTDAPYFDGSLDDLRTVRAIFDGPILAKDFVVDPRQLIEARAAGADAALAMLSVLTDAEVEAVYAEARRLGMDVITEVHDEEELARAAALGAEIIGINNRDLKSLTTDLAVTERLAPLAPRDALLISESGIATRADIQRLAPLVEAFLVGSSLMAAPDVGEAARALVFGRVKICGLAREEDVALAAASGATHAGFIFVPNTPRAISEVTARPLVAQAKALGLKPVGVFRDADPEDILDTIGSLGLAAVQLHGNATYATIARIRRDFDGEVWAVSRDGAEPVCDAADRTMFDSGDGGTGKAFDWRLLDGRRDLATGFLAGGITPDNAAEAARVGAFGLDISSGVEAQPRYKDPHKMAALFTALRPVSRGR
;
A
#
# COMPACT_ATOMS: atom_id res chain seq x y z
N MET A 1 -6.69 -32.35 11.92
CA MET A 1 -5.50 -31.48 12.03
C MET A 1 -5.45 -30.95 13.44
N ALA A 2 -4.29 -31.00 14.11
CA ALA A 2 -4.13 -30.40 15.44
C ALA A 2 -4.46 -28.91 15.31
N ASP A 3 -5.17 -28.37 16.31
CA ASP A 3 -5.51 -26.94 16.36
C ASP A 3 -4.22 -26.14 16.54
N VAL A 4 -3.72 -25.60 15.43
CA VAL A 4 -2.42 -24.92 15.38
C VAL A 4 -2.39 -23.75 16.37
N LEU A 5 -3.50 -23.00 16.47
CA LEU A 5 -3.61 -21.89 17.40
C LEU A 5 -3.46 -22.32 18.86
N LYS A 6 -4.09 -23.42 19.27
CA LYS A 6 -3.93 -23.93 20.66
C LYS A 6 -2.48 -24.26 20.98
N GLY A 7 -1.76 -24.87 20.03
CA GLY A 7 -0.34 -25.15 20.19
C GLY A 7 0.50 -23.88 20.38
N ILE A 8 0.23 -22.86 19.56
CA ILE A 8 0.90 -21.55 19.65
C ILE A 8 0.65 -20.90 21.01
N VAL A 9 -0.61 -20.86 21.45
CA VAL A 9 -1.00 -20.22 22.72
C VAL A 9 -0.38 -20.91 23.92
N VAL A 10 -0.36 -22.25 23.94
CA VAL A 10 0.31 -23.00 25.02
C VAL A 10 1.80 -22.69 25.08
N ALA A 11 2.48 -22.70 23.92
CA ALA A 11 3.89 -22.37 23.84
C ALA A 11 4.16 -20.92 24.29
N LYS A 12 3.32 -19.98 23.90
CA LYS A 12 3.44 -18.57 24.28
C LYS A 12 3.26 -18.37 25.78
N ARG A 13 2.27 -19.02 26.40
CA ARG A 13 2.06 -18.93 27.87
C ARG A 13 3.27 -19.46 28.63
N ILE A 14 3.91 -20.53 28.16
CA ILE A 14 5.15 -21.07 28.76
C ILE A 14 6.29 -20.06 28.58
N ASP A 15 6.52 -19.56 27.38
CA ASP A 15 7.56 -18.57 27.08
C ASP A 15 7.43 -17.33 27.96
N VAL A 16 6.24 -16.75 28.02
CA VAL A 16 5.95 -15.57 28.83
C VAL A 16 6.15 -15.81 30.32
N ALA A 17 5.72 -16.99 30.84
CA ALA A 17 5.93 -17.36 32.23
C ALA A 17 7.42 -17.47 32.57
N VAL A 18 8.22 -18.06 31.69
CA VAL A 18 9.69 -18.17 31.86
C VAL A 18 10.35 -16.80 31.76
N ARG A 19 10.04 -16.03 30.72
CA ARG A 19 10.68 -14.75 30.39
C ARG A 19 10.40 -13.66 31.42
N PHE A 20 9.18 -13.58 31.93
CA PHE A 20 8.85 -12.58 32.95
C PHE A 20 9.09 -13.07 34.39
N GLY A 21 9.01 -14.36 34.63
CA GLY A 21 9.23 -14.93 35.96
C GLY A 21 8.34 -14.26 37.02
N GLN A 22 8.96 -13.86 38.12
CA GLN A 22 8.29 -13.17 39.25
C GLN A 22 8.23 -11.66 39.11
N ARG A 23 8.71 -11.06 37.99
CA ARG A 23 8.68 -9.60 37.79
C ARG A 23 7.24 -9.12 37.72
N SER A 24 6.91 -8.16 38.56
CA SER A 24 5.60 -7.50 38.53
C SER A 24 5.48 -6.55 37.34
N ALA A 25 4.25 -6.22 36.96
CA ALA A 25 4.01 -5.19 35.93
C ALA A 25 4.55 -3.82 36.35
N ASP A 26 4.51 -3.49 37.64
CA ASP A 26 5.03 -2.21 38.15
C ASP A 26 6.55 -2.13 37.99
N GLU A 27 7.28 -3.20 38.31
CA GLU A 27 8.72 -3.27 38.07
C GLU A 27 9.08 -3.15 36.58
N MET A 28 8.31 -3.78 35.71
CA MET A 28 8.54 -3.73 34.27
C MET A 28 8.22 -2.34 33.65
N ARG A 29 7.31 -1.57 34.24
CA ARG A 29 6.96 -0.23 33.77
C ARG A 29 8.01 0.84 34.11
N VAL A 30 8.94 0.56 34.99
CA VAL A 30 9.97 1.55 35.38
C VAL A 30 10.75 1.98 34.14
N GLY A 31 10.71 3.29 33.83
CA GLY A 31 11.36 3.87 32.64
C GLY A 31 10.65 3.69 31.31
N VAL A 32 9.43 3.11 31.31
CA VAL A 32 8.60 2.99 30.10
C VAL A 32 7.60 4.13 30.05
N GLU A 33 7.79 5.04 29.09
CA GLU A 33 6.92 6.20 28.90
C GLU A 33 5.67 5.82 28.05
N PRO A 34 4.48 6.32 28.41
CA PRO A 34 3.30 6.16 27.59
C PRO A 34 3.51 6.75 26.19
N THR A 35 2.87 6.12 25.17
CA THR A 35 2.91 6.68 23.83
C THR A 35 1.97 7.86 23.67
N THR A 36 2.33 8.79 22.78
CA THR A 36 1.49 9.90 22.31
C THR A 36 0.94 9.66 20.92
N ARG A 37 1.29 8.53 20.26
CA ARG A 37 0.80 8.15 18.94
C ARG A 37 -0.43 7.29 19.10
N SER A 38 -1.50 7.64 18.37
CA SER A 38 -2.75 6.87 18.40
C SER A 38 -2.99 6.19 17.06
N LEU A 39 -3.09 4.87 17.08
CA LEU A 39 -3.52 4.07 15.95
C LEU A 39 -4.96 4.43 15.56
N LYS A 40 -5.86 4.58 16.56
CA LYS A 40 -7.26 4.96 16.35
C LYS A 40 -7.37 6.31 15.61
N ALA A 41 -6.58 7.30 16.01
CA ALA A 41 -6.57 8.61 15.36
C ALA A 41 -6.05 8.55 13.92
N ALA A 42 -5.00 7.77 13.67
CA ALA A 42 -4.43 7.59 12.34
C ALA A 42 -5.42 6.90 11.39
N LEU A 43 -6.07 5.83 11.85
CA LEU A 43 -7.03 5.05 11.06
C LEU A 43 -8.42 5.69 10.96
N GLY A 44 -8.75 6.63 11.83
CA GLY A 44 -10.03 7.36 11.82
C GLY A 44 -10.08 8.53 10.83
N GLN A 45 -9.01 8.78 10.05
CA GLN A 45 -9.00 9.85 9.04
C GLN A 45 -9.87 9.46 7.82
N PRO A 46 -10.37 10.45 7.03
CA PRO A 46 -11.20 10.18 5.85
C PRO A 46 -10.52 9.30 4.80
N GLY A 47 -11.29 8.42 4.15
CA GLY A 47 -10.84 7.46 3.15
C GLY A 47 -10.21 6.20 3.77
N ALA A 48 -10.09 5.14 2.98
CA ALA A 48 -9.55 3.86 3.43
C ALA A 48 -8.12 4.01 3.97
N ARG A 49 -7.84 3.46 5.16
CA ARG A 49 -6.56 3.52 5.84
C ARG A 49 -5.86 2.17 5.85
N PHE A 50 -4.53 2.19 5.99
CA PHE A 50 -3.73 1.00 5.80
C PHE A 50 -2.73 0.80 6.94
N VAL A 51 -2.85 -0.36 7.59
CA VAL A 51 -1.83 -0.94 8.46
C VAL A 51 -1.02 -1.91 7.61
N MET A 52 0.22 -1.58 7.31
CA MET A 52 1.08 -2.44 6.49
C MET A 52 1.98 -3.29 7.37
N GLU A 53 1.98 -4.60 7.11
CA GLU A 53 2.61 -5.56 8.01
C GLU A 53 4.03 -5.92 7.59
N VAL A 54 4.96 -5.85 8.51
CA VAL A 54 6.32 -6.38 8.42
C VAL A 54 6.32 -7.80 8.99
N LYS A 55 6.64 -8.78 8.14
CA LYS A 55 6.57 -10.20 8.48
C LYS A 55 7.62 -11.01 7.75
N ARG A 56 8.49 -11.72 8.50
CA ARG A 56 9.52 -12.59 7.94
C ARG A 56 8.98 -13.94 7.50
N ALA A 57 8.10 -14.53 8.29
CA ALA A 57 7.51 -15.86 8.02
C ALA A 57 6.06 -15.94 8.47
N SER A 58 5.35 -17.01 8.08
CA SER A 58 4.04 -17.36 8.61
C SER A 58 3.82 -18.86 8.64
N PRO A 59 2.93 -19.39 9.49
CA PRO A 59 2.58 -20.81 9.55
C PRO A 59 2.00 -21.36 8.24
N SER A 60 1.49 -20.50 7.37
CA SER A 60 0.99 -20.87 6.02
C SER A 60 2.11 -21.06 4.98
N GLY A 61 3.38 -21.05 5.39
CA GLY A 61 4.53 -21.31 4.52
C GLY A 61 5.13 -20.07 3.83
N HIS A 62 4.61 -18.89 4.09
CA HIS A 62 5.22 -17.65 3.57
C HIS A 62 6.57 -17.41 4.26
N ARG A 63 7.60 -17.10 3.46
CA ARG A 63 8.88 -16.54 3.90
C ARG A 63 9.24 -15.37 3.03
N SER A 64 9.59 -14.24 3.65
CA SER A 64 10.04 -13.03 2.97
C SER A 64 11.56 -12.91 3.09
N SER A 65 12.19 -12.46 2.01
CA SER A 65 13.59 -12.02 2.01
C SER A 65 13.75 -10.53 2.29
N VAL A 66 12.65 -9.82 2.45
CA VAL A 66 12.65 -8.37 2.70
C VAL A 66 12.96 -8.12 4.17
N GLU A 67 14.00 -7.36 4.44
CA GLU A 67 14.38 -6.99 5.79
C GLU A 67 13.41 -5.95 6.40
N PRO A 68 13.18 -5.96 7.72
CA PRO A 68 12.27 -5.02 8.39
C PRO A 68 12.58 -3.54 8.10
N ALA A 69 13.84 -3.17 8.00
CA ALA A 69 14.25 -1.81 7.66
C ALA A 69 13.83 -1.40 6.24
N ASP A 70 13.93 -2.34 5.28
CA ASP A 70 13.56 -2.06 3.89
C ASP A 70 12.05 -1.99 3.72
N ALA A 71 11.31 -2.88 4.39
CA ALA A 71 9.86 -2.81 4.46
C ALA A 71 9.38 -1.48 5.09
N ALA A 72 9.99 -1.06 6.21
CA ALA A 72 9.66 0.20 6.87
C ALA A 72 9.91 1.41 5.95
N ARG A 73 11.01 1.44 5.20
CA ARG A 73 11.28 2.49 4.20
C ARG A 73 10.26 2.49 3.06
N ALA A 74 9.89 1.29 2.58
CA ALA A 74 8.90 1.12 1.52
C ALA A 74 7.49 1.59 1.95
N TYR A 75 7.15 1.44 3.23
CA TYR A 75 5.87 1.85 3.81
C TYR A 75 5.84 3.33 4.22
N ALA A 76 6.99 3.95 4.45
CA ALA A 76 7.06 5.35 4.83
C ALA A 76 6.38 6.26 3.78
N GLY A 77 5.51 7.14 4.23
CA GLY A 77 4.73 8.05 3.37
C GLY A 77 3.50 7.42 2.69
N VAL A 78 3.29 6.10 2.82
CA VAL A 78 2.14 5.39 2.22
C VAL A 78 1.24 4.77 3.28
N ALA A 79 1.83 4.05 4.25
CA ALA A 79 1.11 3.44 5.36
C ALA A 79 0.63 4.48 6.36
N ASP A 80 -0.58 4.29 6.88
CA ASP A 80 -1.11 5.10 7.98
C ASP A 80 -0.64 4.55 9.34
N ALA A 81 -0.31 3.25 9.39
CA ALA A 81 0.34 2.57 10.51
C ALA A 81 1.13 1.35 10.00
N VAL A 82 2.04 0.85 10.82
CA VAL A 82 2.78 -0.38 10.51
C VAL A 82 2.50 -1.43 11.59
N SER A 83 2.30 -2.68 11.17
CA SER A 83 2.24 -3.86 12.04
C SER A 83 3.55 -4.62 11.97
N VAL A 84 4.11 -5.00 13.12
CA VAL A 84 5.35 -5.78 13.18
C VAL A 84 5.08 -7.07 13.94
N LEU A 85 5.31 -8.22 13.30
CA LEU A 85 5.25 -9.52 13.97
C LEU A 85 6.40 -9.62 14.98
N THR A 86 6.06 -9.95 16.23
CA THR A 86 7.06 -10.09 17.32
C THR A 86 7.14 -11.50 17.88
N ASP A 87 6.33 -12.42 17.35
CA ASP A 87 6.38 -13.84 17.70
C ASP A 87 7.52 -14.56 16.98
N ALA A 88 8.52 -15.07 17.73
CA ALA A 88 9.69 -15.73 17.17
C ALA A 88 9.40 -17.15 16.64
N PRO A 89 8.73 -18.06 17.37
CA PRO A 89 8.66 -19.47 16.97
C PRO A 89 7.90 -19.73 15.67
N TYR A 90 6.88 -18.92 15.37
CA TYR A 90 5.96 -19.16 14.24
C TYR A 90 6.05 -18.13 13.14
N PHE A 91 6.54 -16.92 13.44
CA PHE A 91 6.60 -15.82 12.49
C PHE A 91 8.03 -15.30 12.25
N ASP A 92 9.02 -15.87 12.93
CA ASP A 92 10.43 -15.45 12.85
C ASP A 92 10.59 -13.94 13.14
N GLY A 93 9.69 -13.41 14.00
CA GLY A 93 9.63 -12.00 14.37
C GLY A 93 10.31 -11.72 15.70
N SER A 94 10.57 -10.46 15.98
CA SER A 94 11.21 -10.05 17.24
C SER A 94 10.87 -8.61 17.64
N LEU A 95 11.11 -8.28 18.91
CA LEU A 95 11.06 -6.89 19.38
C LEU A 95 12.21 -6.05 18.79
N ASP A 96 13.29 -6.66 18.34
CA ASP A 96 14.37 -5.95 17.65
C ASP A 96 13.94 -5.52 16.24
N ASP A 97 13.12 -6.32 15.55
CA ASP A 97 12.48 -5.90 14.30
C ASP A 97 11.58 -4.69 14.54
N LEU A 98 10.82 -4.68 15.63
CA LEU A 98 9.98 -3.55 16.01
C LEU A 98 10.82 -2.29 16.29
N ARG A 99 11.93 -2.40 17.03
CA ARG A 99 12.87 -1.29 17.25
C ARG A 99 13.45 -0.76 15.95
N THR A 100 13.79 -1.66 15.02
CA THR A 100 14.31 -1.32 13.69
C THR A 100 13.27 -0.53 12.90
N VAL A 101 12.02 -0.98 12.88
CA VAL A 101 10.92 -0.27 12.22
C VAL A 101 10.67 1.08 12.90
N ARG A 102 10.67 1.14 14.24
CA ARG A 102 10.46 2.38 14.99
C ARG A 102 11.49 3.46 14.69
N ALA A 103 12.73 3.08 14.41
CA ALA A 103 13.78 4.02 14.04
C ALA A 103 13.59 4.68 12.66
N ILE A 104 12.68 4.14 11.82
CA ILE A 104 12.45 4.58 10.44
C ILE A 104 11.04 5.18 10.26
N PHE A 105 10.03 4.61 10.93
CA PHE A 105 8.64 4.94 10.74
C PHE A 105 8.10 5.78 11.91
N ASP A 106 7.65 7.00 11.65
CA ASP A 106 7.18 7.94 12.68
C ASP A 106 5.73 7.73 13.12
N GLY A 107 4.91 7.05 12.31
CA GLY A 107 3.51 6.76 12.59
C GLY A 107 3.30 5.69 13.67
N PRO A 108 2.04 5.34 14.00
CA PRO A 108 1.74 4.30 14.99
C PRO A 108 2.24 2.92 14.55
N ILE A 109 2.80 2.15 15.50
CA ILE A 109 3.25 0.77 15.29
C ILE A 109 2.43 -0.18 16.16
N LEU A 110 1.83 -1.19 15.52
CA LEU A 110 1.19 -2.33 16.16
C LEU A 110 2.22 -3.42 16.44
N ALA A 111 2.41 -3.80 17.70
CA ALA A 111 3.06 -5.06 18.05
C ALA A 111 2.07 -6.21 17.83
N LYS A 112 2.31 -7.00 16.77
CA LYS A 112 1.45 -8.13 16.42
C LYS A 112 2.03 -9.41 17.00
N ASP A 113 1.50 -9.80 18.15
CA ASP A 113 1.89 -10.97 18.93
C ASP A 113 0.65 -11.70 19.47
N PHE A 114 0.81 -12.92 19.95
CA PHE A 114 -0.18 -13.60 20.78
C PHE A 114 -0.07 -13.08 22.21
N VAL A 115 -0.82 -12.03 22.51
CA VAL A 115 -0.86 -11.46 23.86
C VAL A 115 -1.65 -12.41 24.75
N VAL A 116 -0.99 -12.91 25.81
CA VAL A 116 -1.57 -13.81 26.83
C VAL A 116 -1.33 -13.31 28.26
N ASP A 117 -0.58 -12.22 28.39
CA ASP A 117 -0.24 -11.57 29.66
C ASP A 117 -0.08 -10.06 29.42
N PRO A 118 -0.71 -9.17 30.21
CA PRO A 118 -0.60 -7.72 30.05
C PRO A 118 0.83 -7.18 30.06
N ARG A 119 1.77 -7.88 30.70
CA ARG A 119 3.19 -7.49 30.75
C ARG A 119 3.86 -7.49 29.37
N GLN A 120 3.32 -8.23 28.37
CA GLN A 120 3.79 -8.17 26.99
C GLN A 120 3.60 -6.77 26.38
N LEU A 121 2.56 -6.02 26.80
CA LEU A 121 2.35 -4.66 26.34
C LEU A 121 3.45 -3.71 26.82
N ILE A 122 3.92 -3.90 28.07
CA ILE A 122 5.00 -3.09 28.65
C ILE A 122 6.30 -3.32 27.86
N GLU A 123 6.60 -4.58 27.56
CA GLU A 123 7.76 -4.97 26.78
C GLU A 123 7.69 -4.44 25.34
N ALA A 124 6.52 -4.56 24.69
CA ALA A 124 6.26 -4.01 23.35
C ALA A 124 6.37 -2.47 23.34
N ARG A 125 5.82 -1.78 24.36
CA ARG A 125 5.93 -0.33 24.49
C ARG A 125 7.41 0.11 24.66
N ALA A 126 8.15 -0.59 25.48
CA ALA A 126 9.58 -0.33 25.66
C ALA A 126 10.39 -0.52 24.35
N ALA A 127 9.91 -1.37 23.43
CA ALA A 127 10.47 -1.54 22.10
C ALA A 127 9.97 -0.50 21.09
N GLY A 128 8.95 0.32 21.44
CA GLY A 128 8.45 1.40 20.59
C GLY A 128 7.07 1.18 19.99
N ALA A 129 6.31 0.15 20.41
CA ALA A 129 4.93 -0.07 19.97
C ALA A 129 3.97 0.99 20.52
N ASP A 130 2.94 1.30 19.73
CA ASP A 130 1.88 2.25 20.07
C ASP A 130 0.51 1.56 20.17
N ALA A 131 0.42 0.31 19.70
CA ALA A 131 -0.77 -0.53 19.77
C ALA A 131 -0.40 -1.99 19.99
N ALA A 132 -1.38 -2.77 20.49
CA ALA A 132 -1.27 -4.20 20.71
C ALA A 132 -2.50 -4.94 20.17
N LEU A 133 -2.40 -6.27 20.04
CA LEU A 133 -3.47 -7.15 19.58
C LEU A 133 -4.07 -7.92 20.75
N ALA A 134 -5.39 -7.94 20.87
CA ALA A 134 -6.14 -8.81 21.78
C ALA A 134 -7.06 -9.72 20.95
N MET A 135 -6.73 -11.02 20.91
CA MET A 135 -7.48 -12.01 20.14
C MET A 135 -8.56 -12.65 21.01
N LEU A 136 -9.84 -12.51 20.67
CA LEU A 136 -10.94 -13.09 21.46
C LEU A 136 -11.02 -14.61 21.37
N SER A 137 -10.45 -15.20 20.31
CA SER A 137 -10.26 -16.66 20.20
C SER A 137 -9.21 -17.23 21.18
N VAL A 138 -8.41 -16.36 21.82
CA VAL A 138 -7.29 -16.74 22.72
C VAL A 138 -7.59 -16.36 24.17
N LEU A 139 -8.20 -15.19 24.37
CA LEU A 139 -8.37 -14.55 25.68
C LEU A 139 -9.78 -14.73 26.24
N THR A 140 -9.86 -14.96 27.55
CA THR A 140 -11.10 -14.76 28.31
C THR A 140 -11.41 -13.29 28.49
N ASP A 141 -12.65 -12.93 28.80
CA ASP A 141 -13.06 -11.54 29.00
C ASP A 141 -12.24 -10.84 30.09
N ALA A 142 -11.95 -11.52 31.20
CA ALA A 142 -11.11 -10.99 32.27
C ALA A 142 -9.66 -10.71 31.80
N GLU A 143 -9.10 -11.56 30.94
CA GLU A 143 -7.78 -11.34 30.36
C GLU A 143 -7.79 -10.13 29.38
N VAL A 144 -8.84 -9.98 28.59
CA VAL A 144 -9.04 -8.81 27.70
C VAL A 144 -9.14 -7.51 28.51
N GLU A 145 -9.94 -7.51 29.59
CA GLU A 145 -10.04 -6.36 30.49
C GLU A 145 -8.68 -5.98 31.11
N ALA A 146 -7.87 -6.98 31.49
CA ALA A 146 -6.53 -6.74 32.00
C ALA A 146 -5.60 -6.16 30.93
N VAL A 147 -5.68 -6.63 29.67
CA VAL A 147 -4.96 -6.05 28.53
C VAL A 147 -5.38 -4.60 28.29
N TYR A 148 -6.69 -4.30 28.28
CA TYR A 148 -7.20 -2.92 28.13
C TYR A 148 -6.75 -2.01 29.27
N ALA A 149 -6.73 -2.52 30.51
CA ALA A 149 -6.29 -1.73 31.66
C ALA A 149 -4.80 -1.36 31.54
N GLU A 150 -3.95 -2.29 31.11
CA GLU A 150 -2.53 -2.03 30.93
C GLU A 150 -2.28 -1.12 29.71
N ALA A 151 -2.99 -1.34 28.60
CA ALA A 151 -2.89 -0.49 27.41
C ALA A 151 -3.21 0.97 27.74
N ARG A 152 -4.28 1.24 28.52
CA ARG A 152 -4.62 2.60 28.97
C ARG A 152 -3.50 3.25 29.79
N ARG A 153 -2.81 2.50 30.66
CA ARG A 153 -1.67 3.03 31.43
C ARG A 153 -0.49 3.41 30.53
N LEU A 154 -0.31 2.68 29.45
CA LEU A 154 0.78 2.89 28.47
C LEU A 154 0.39 3.85 27.33
N GLY A 155 -0.85 4.38 27.33
CA GLY A 155 -1.38 5.21 26.24
C GLY A 155 -1.53 4.46 24.92
N MET A 156 -1.50 3.12 24.92
CA MET A 156 -1.58 2.28 23.75
C MET A 156 -3.02 2.00 23.32
N ASP A 157 -3.24 1.95 22.01
CA ASP A 157 -4.48 1.43 21.45
C ASP A 157 -4.47 -0.10 21.40
N VAL A 158 -5.66 -0.72 21.39
CA VAL A 158 -5.81 -2.18 21.27
C VAL A 158 -6.70 -2.51 20.08
N ILE A 159 -6.20 -3.33 19.15
CA ILE A 159 -7.04 -4.00 18.18
C ILE A 159 -7.62 -5.25 18.83
N THR A 160 -8.95 -5.33 18.88
CA THR A 160 -9.66 -6.53 19.35
C THR A 160 -10.03 -7.37 18.15
N GLU A 161 -9.30 -8.47 17.94
CA GLU A 161 -9.47 -9.35 16.78
C GLU A 161 -10.61 -10.33 17.00
N VAL A 162 -11.50 -10.42 15.99
CA VAL A 162 -12.69 -11.28 15.96
C VAL A 162 -12.78 -12.08 14.64
N HIS A 163 -13.38 -13.29 14.72
CA HIS A 163 -13.52 -14.21 13.58
C HIS A 163 -14.98 -14.56 13.27
N ASP A 164 -15.88 -14.38 14.21
CA ASP A 164 -17.30 -14.72 14.09
C ASP A 164 -18.20 -13.76 14.86
N GLU A 165 -19.51 -14.02 14.80
CA GLU A 165 -20.55 -13.19 15.44
C GLU A 165 -20.49 -13.25 16.96
N GLU A 166 -20.08 -14.40 17.54
CA GLU A 166 -19.99 -14.58 19.00
C GLU A 166 -18.82 -13.73 19.54
N GLU A 167 -17.66 -13.79 18.90
CA GLU A 167 -16.51 -12.96 19.24
C GLU A 167 -16.80 -11.47 19.01
N LEU A 168 -17.52 -11.11 17.94
CA LEU A 168 -17.94 -9.74 17.69
C LEU A 168 -18.87 -9.20 18.78
N ALA A 169 -19.83 -10.00 19.21
CA ALA A 169 -20.74 -9.63 20.32
C ALA A 169 -19.97 -9.46 21.63
N ARG A 170 -18.97 -10.30 21.90
CA ARG A 170 -18.07 -10.17 23.07
C ARG A 170 -17.23 -8.88 22.97
N ALA A 171 -16.66 -8.57 21.79
CA ALA A 171 -15.92 -7.34 21.58
C ALA A 171 -16.78 -6.11 21.87
N ALA A 172 -18.04 -6.10 21.40
CA ALA A 172 -18.99 -5.04 21.67
C ALA A 172 -19.31 -4.89 23.17
N ALA A 173 -19.54 -6.01 23.86
CA ALA A 173 -19.82 -6.02 25.30
C ALA A 173 -18.64 -5.52 26.16
N LEU A 174 -17.40 -5.79 25.71
CA LEU A 174 -16.15 -5.35 26.33
C LEU A 174 -15.81 -3.89 26.00
N GLY A 175 -16.60 -3.23 25.15
CA GLY A 175 -16.36 -1.84 24.74
C GLY A 175 -15.14 -1.66 23.84
N ALA A 176 -14.86 -2.61 22.94
CA ALA A 176 -13.78 -2.52 22.00
C ALA A 176 -13.90 -1.29 21.09
N GLU A 177 -12.90 -0.42 21.10
CA GLU A 177 -12.87 0.81 20.30
C GLU A 177 -12.35 0.59 18.87
N ILE A 178 -11.49 -0.43 18.68
CA ILE A 178 -10.95 -0.86 17.39
C ILE A 178 -11.20 -2.35 17.29
N ILE A 179 -11.93 -2.78 16.26
CA ILE A 179 -12.24 -4.19 16.01
C ILE A 179 -11.56 -4.62 14.70
N GLY A 180 -10.69 -5.62 14.81
CA GLY A 180 -10.08 -6.29 13.67
C GLY A 180 -10.92 -7.50 13.25
N ILE A 181 -11.51 -7.46 12.06
CA ILE A 181 -12.24 -8.59 11.49
C ILE A 181 -11.25 -9.43 10.69
N ASN A 182 -10.88 -10.60 11.21
CA ASN A 182 -9.92 -11.48 10.57
C ASN A 182 -10.63 -12.44 9.61
N ASN A 183 -10.35 -12.29 8.32
CA ASN A 183 -10.89 -13.14 7.24
C ASN A 183 -10.26 -14.55 7.19
N ARG A 184 -9.28 -14.83 8.05
CA ARG A 184 -8.61 -16.14 8.09
C ARG A 184 -9.24 -17.03 9.14
N ASP A 185 -9.74 -18.18 8.74
CA ASP A 185 -10.07 -19.24 9.67
C ASP A 185 -8.79 -19.83 10.25
N LEU A 186 -8.62 -19.73 11.57
CA LEU A 186 -7.44 -20.19 12.28
C LEU A 186 -7.32 -21.72 12.39
N LYS A 187 -8.38 -22.46 12.06
CA LYS A 187 -8.40 -23.92 12.06
C LYS A 187 -7.98 -24.49 10.71
N SER A 188 -8.54 -23.95 9.61
CA SER A 188 -8.26 -24.40 8.25
C SER A 188 -7.13 -23.62 7.56
N LEU A 189 -6.76 -22.44 8.07
CA LEU A 189 -5.84 -21.45 7.50
C LEU A 189 -6.32 -20.88 6.15
N THR A 190 -7.57 -21.12 5.77
CA THR A 190 -8.19 -20.52 4.59
C THR A 190 -8.61 -19.09 4.86
N THR A 191 -8.68 -18.28 3.82
CA THR A 191 -9.14 -16.89 3.91
C THR A 191 -10.38 -16.67 3.05
N ASP A 192 -11.40 -15.98 3.61
CA ASP A 192 -12.62 -15.62 2.91
C ASP A 192 -13.03 -14.18 3.26
N LEU A 193 -12.96 -13.28 2.31
CA LEU A 193 -13.34 -11.86 2.48
C LEU A 193 -14.83 -11.67 2.82
N ALA A 194 -15.67 -12.67 2.57
CA ALA A 194 -17.08 -12.65 2.97
C ALA A 194 -17.26 -12.58 4.50
N VAL A 195 -16.26 -12.94 5.30
CA VAL A 195 -16.28 -12.75 6.76
C VAL A 195 -16.43 -11.27 7.11
N THR A 196 -15.62 -10.40 6.50
CA THR A 196 -15.78 -8.94 6.69
C THR A 196 -17.15 -8.45 6.22
N GLU A 197 -17.66 -8.91 5.07
CA GLU A 197 -18.96 -8.51 4.55
C GLU A 197 -20.11 -8.91 5.49
N ARG A 198 -19.99 -10.04 6.16
CA ARG A 198 -20.98 -10.57 7.09
C ARG A 198 -20.92 -9.89 8.45
N LEU A 199 -19.73 -9.65 8.99
CA LEU A 199 -19.55 -9.15 10.35
C LEU A 199 -19.62 -7.63 10.46
N ALA A 200 -19.08 -6.89 9.48
CA ALA A 200 -19.00 -5.43 9.57
C ALA A 200 -20.36 -4.74 9.77
N PRO A 201 -21.48 -5.18 9.13
CA PRO A 201 -22.81 -4.59 9.38
C PRO A 201 -23.34 -4.79 10.80
N LEU A 202 -22.84 -5.79 11.53
CA LEU A 202 -23.26 -6.15 12.89
C LEU A 202 -22.45 -5.43 13.97
N ALA A 203 -21.31 -4.81 13.59
CA ALA A 203 -20.41 -4.15 14.53
C ALA A 203 -21.00 -2.85 15.10
N PRO A 204 -20.60 -2.44 16.33
CA PRO A 204 -20.96 -1.15 16.89
C PRO A 204 -20.61 0.00 15.93
N ARG A 205 -21.49 1.00 15.85
CA ARG A 205 -21.30 2.13 14.90
C ARG A 205 -20.11 3.02 15.25
N ASP A 206 -19.76 3.10 16.51
CA ASP A 206 -18.68 3.91 17.07
C ASP A 206 -17.32 3.18 17.11
N ALA A 207 -17.31 1.86 16.88
CA ALA A 207 -16.09 1.10 16.74
C ALA A 207 -15.43 1.35 15.37
N LEU A 208 -14.09 1.49 15.34
CA LEU A 208 -13.29 1.51 14.13
C LEU A 208 -13.07 0.08 13.65
N LEU A 209 -13.41 -0.20 12.40
CA LEU A 209 -13.27 -1.53 11.82
C LEU A 209 -12.04 -1.64 10.93
N ILE A 210 -11.30 -2.72 11.12
CA ILE A 210 -10.17 -3.11 10.27
C ILE A 210 -10.49 -4.47 9.66
N SER A 211 -10.36 -4.62 8.33
CA SER A 211 -10.39 -5.92 7.67
C SER A 211 -8.98 -6.49 7.59
N GLU A 212 -8.78 -7.70 8.10
CA GLU A 212 -7.47 -8.35 8.18
C GLU A 212 -7.45 -9.66 7.40
N SER A 213 -6.30 -10.00 6.84
CA SER A 213 -6.05 -11.23 6.08
C SER A 213 -6.80 -11.35 4.74
N GLY A 214 -6.15 -11.99 3.75
CA GLY A 214 -6.74 -12.30 2.45
C GLY A 214 -6.79 -11.13 1.46
N ILE A 215 -6.40 -9.94 1.84
CA ILE A 215 -6.38 -8.74 0.99
C ILE A 215 -5.12 -8.77 0.14
N ALA A 216 -5.28 -8.82 -1.17
CA ALA A 216 -4.17 -8.93 -2.11
C ALA A 216 -4.19 -7.85 -3.20
N THR A 217 -5.36 -7.38 -3.58
CA THR A 217 -5.56 -6.50 -4.73
C THR A 217 -6.30 -5.21 -4.35
N ARG A 218 -6.16 -4.20 -5.20
CA ARG A 218 -6.97 -2.98 -5.07
C ARG A 218 -8.48 -3.26 -5.22
N ALA A 219 -8.86 -4.27 -5.99
CA ALA A 219 -10.26 -4.67 -6.11
C ALA A 219 -10.83 -5.18 -4.77
N ASP A 220 -10.03 -5.92 -3.98
CA ASP A 220 -10.43 -6.35 -2.63
C ASP A 220 -10.67 -5.13 -1.72
N ILE A 221 -9.78 -4.13 -1.80
CA ILE A 221 -9.94 -2.88 -1.06
C ILE A 221 -11.22 -2.16 -1.50
N GLN A 222 -11.46 -1.99 -2.81
CA GLN A 222 -12.66 -1.32 -3.33
C GLN A 222 -13.94 -2.04 -2.94
N ARG A 223 -13.93 -3.37 -2.87
CA ARG A 223 -15.05 -4.22 -2.44
C ARG A 223 -15.39 -3.99 -0.96
N LEU A 224 -14.38 -3.94 -0.09
CA LEU A 224 -14.58 -3.90 1.35
C LEU A 224 -14.55 -2.49 1.97
N ALA A 225 -13.98 -1.49 1.31
CA ALA A 225 -13.87 -0.13 1.84
C ALA A 225 -15.19 0.49 2.29
N PRO A 226 -16.35 0.27 1.62
CA PRO A 226 -17.64 0.78 2.12
C PRO A 226 -18.07 0.22 3.48
N LEU A 227 -17.43 -0.86 3.94
CA LEU A 227 -17.81 -1.60 5.15
C LEU A 227 -16.87 -1.35 6.35
N VAL A 228 -15.62 -0.92 6.09
CA VAL A 228 -14.58 -0.74 7.12
C VAL A 228 -13.83 0.57 6.93
N GLU A 229 -13.16 1.05 7.98
CA GLU A 229 -12.30 2.23 7.89
C GLU A 229 -10.89 1.89 7.43
N ALA A 230 -10.38 0.68 7.77
CA ALA A 230 -8.99 0.35 7.52
C ALA A 230 -8.78 -1.12 7.09
N PHE A 231 -7.58 -1.37 6.60
CA PHE A 231 -7.11 -2.67 6.13
C PHE A 231 -5.75 -3.01 6.75
N LEU A 232 -5.58 -4.24 7.24
CA LEU A 232 -4.28 -4.76 7.63
C LEU A 232 -3.79 -5.73 6.56
N VAL A 233 -2.67 -5.38 5.91
CA VAL A 233 -2.16 -6.09 4.73
C VAL A 233 -0.68 -6.44 4.92
N GLY A 234 -0.35 -7.71 4.76
CA GLY A 234 1.02 -8.20 4.94
C GLY A 234 1.49 -9.10 3.82
N SER A 235 0.96 -10.32 3.73
CA SER A 235 1.51 -11.39 2.88
C SER A 235 1.64 -11.00 1.40
N SER A 236 0.65 -10.30 0.85
CA SER A 236 0.68 -9.85 -0.55
C SER A 236 1.77 -8.80 -0.80
N LEU A 237 2.01 -7.90 0.16
CA LEU A 237 3.06 -6.88 0.07
C LEU A 237 4.45 -7.51 0.23
N MET A 238 4.66 -8.34 1.26
CA MET A 238 5.95 -8.96 1.54
C MET A 238 6.36 -10.02 0.50
N ALA A 239 5.44 -10.49 -0.34
CA ALA A 239 5.70 -11.39 -1.47
C ALA A 239 5.97 -10.65 -2.79
N ALA A 240 5.75 -9.33 -2.83
CA ALA A 240 5.92 -8.56 -4.06
C ALA A 240 7.41 -8.37 -4.39
N PRO A 241 7.80 -8.39 -5.68
CA PRO A 241 9.16 -8.10 -6.10
C PRO A 241 9.64 -6.70 -5.70
N ASP A 242 8.72 -5.73 -5.66
CA ASP A 242 8.93 -4.37 -5.17
C ASP A 242 7.82 -4.03 -4.17
N VAL A 243 8.16 -4.07 -2.89
CA VAL A 243 7.23 -3.80 -1.78
C VAL A 243 6.70 -2.37 -1.82
N GLY A 244 7.54 -1.41 -2.19
CA GLY A 244 7.16 0.00 -2.24
C GLY A 244 6.18 0.29 -3.37
N GLU A 245 6.41 -0.27 -4.57
CA GLU A 245 5.44 -0.18 -5.67
C GLU A 245 4.12 -0.86 -5.28
N ALA A 246 4.18 -2.08 -4.71
CA ALA A 246 3.00 -2.82 -4.31
C ALA A 246 2.16 -2.06 -3.26
N ALA A 247 2.82 -1.45 -2.27
CA ALA A 247 2.17 -0.62 -1.25
C ALA A 247 1.45 0.59 -1.88
N ARG A 248 2.15 1.36 -2.73
CA ARG A 248 1.56 2.50 -3.44
C ARG A 248 0.41 2.08 -4.35
N ALA A 249 0.58 0.99 -5.11
CA ALA A 249 -0.43 0.46 -6.01
C ALA A 249 -1.68 -0.02 -5.27
N LEU A 250 -1.52 -0.59 -4.08
CA LEU A 250 -2.64 -1.02 -3.25
C LEU A 250 -3.47 0.17 -2.77
N VAL A 251 -2.81 1.22 -2.28
CA VAL A 251 -3.47 2.42 -1.71
C VAL A 251 -4.09 3.30 -2.79
N PHE A 252 -3.32 3.64 -3.83
CA PHE A 252 -3.70 4.67 -4.81
C PHE A 252 -4.01 4.12 -6.21
N GLY A 253 -3.72 2.85 -6.46
CA GLY A 253 -3.56 2.33 -7.82
C GLY A 253 -2.18 2.66 -8.38
N ARG A 254 -1.87 2.14 -9.57
CA ARG A 254 -0.66 2.56 -10.26
C ARG A 254 -0.87 3.93 -10.86
N VAL A 255 0.00 4.86 -10.50
CA VAL A 255 -0.07 6.27 -10.95
C VAL A 255 1.25 6.67 -11.58
N LYS A 256 1.18 7.11 -12.84
CA LYS A 256 2.30 7.76 -13.54
C LYS A 256 2.10 9.26 -13.52
N ILE A 257 3.10 9.99 -12.98
CA ILE A 257 3.15 11.45 -13.12
C ILE A 257 4.08 11.78 -14.28
N CYS A 258 3.50 12.37 -15.33
CA CYS A 258 4.17 12.61 -16.61
C CYS A 258 4.62 14.06 -16.78
N GLY A 259 5.70 14.27 -17.56
CA GLY A 259 6.26 15.58 -17.84
C GLY A 259 7.04 16.17 -16.67
N LEU A 260 7.73 15.32 -15.91
CA LEU A 260 8.64 15.74 -14.84
C LEU A 260 9.90 16.36 -15.45
N ALA A 261 10.28 17.53 -14.95
CA ALA A 261 11.40 18.32 -15.46
C ALA A 261 12.26 18.95 -14.37
N ARG A 262 11.94 18.72 -13.08
CA ARG A 262 12.58 19.31 -11.90
C ARG A 262 12.72 18.26 -10.80
N GLU A 263 13.78 18.36 -10.01
CA GLU A 263 14.04 17.45 -8.88
C GLU A 263 12.95 17.51 -7.82
N GLU A 264 12.44 18.72 -7.53
CA GLU A 264 11.36 18.91 -6.55
C GLU A 264 10.07 18.22 -6.98
N ASP A 265 9.77 18.20 -8.30
CA ASP A 265 8.57 17.56 -8.83
C ASP A 265 8.70 16.02 -8.82
N VAL A 266 9.90 15.48 -9.02
CA VAL A 266 10.19 14.04 -8.86
C VAL A 266 10.02 13.63 -7.41
N ALA A 267 10.58 14.41 -6.47
CA ALA A 267 10.44 14.16 -5.03
C ALA A 267 8.97 14.25 -4.60
N LEU A 268 8.23 15.26 -5.08
CA LEU A 268 6.80 15.44 -4.81
C LEU A 268 5.98 14.24 -5.33
N ALA A 269 6.24 13.77 -6.55
CA ALA A 269 5.54 12.62 -7.12
C ALA A 269 5.75 11.35 -6.27
N ALA A 270 6.98 11.09 -5.87
CA ALA A 270 7.30 9.96 -5.00
C ALA A 270 6.63 10.06 -3.63
N ALA A 271 6.74 11.22 -2.97
CA ALA A 271 6.15 11.46 -1.66
C ALA A 271 4.61 11.41 -1.68
N SER A 272 3.98 11.73 -2.81
CA SER A 272 2.53 11.64 -2.98
C SER A 272 2.03 10.20 -3.19
N GLY A 273 2.89 9.26 -3.60
CA GLY A 273 2.52 7.86 -3.81
C GLY A 273 2.48 7.42 -5.28
N ALA A 274 3.10 8.16 -6.20
CA ALA A 274 3.26 7.74 -7.59
C ALA A 274 4.09 6.44 -7.68
N THR A 275 3.84 5.65 -8.72
CA THR A 275 4.59 4.43 -9.04
C THR A 275 5.54 4.63 -10.21
N HIS A 276 5.22 5.56 -11.11
CA HIS A 276 5.97 5.81 -12.35
C HIS A 276 6.26 7.31 -12.53
N ALA A 277 7.43 7.61 -13.07
CA ALA A 277 7.90 8.97 -13.40
C ALA A 277 8.07 9.09 -14.90
N GLY A 278 7.29 9.97 -15.56
CA GLY A 278 7.32 10.17 -17.01
C GLY A 278 8.20 11.34 -17.42
N PHE A 279 9.16 11.10 -18.32
CA PHE A 279 10.10 12.08 -18.87
C PHE A 279 9.86 12.20 -20.39
N ILE A 280 9.62 13.42 -20.90
CA ILE A 280 9.19 13.66 -22.28
C ILE A 280 10.39 14.06 -23.14
N PHE A 281 10.73 13.20 -24.10
CA PHE A 281 11.81 13.42 -25.09
C PHE A 281 11.27 13.81 -26.46
N VAL A 282 10.06 14.41 -26.50
CA VAL A 282 9.42 14.86 -27.74
C VAL A 282 9.80 16.32 -28.01
N PRO A 283 10.65 16.60 -29.02
CA PRO A 283 11.09 17.98 -29.34
C PRO A 283 9.92 18.93 -29.58
N ASN A 284 10.13 20.22 -29.32
CA ASN A 284 9.17 21.30 -29.56
C ASN A 284 7.84 21.16 -28.78
N THR A 285 7.82 20.38 -27.68
CA THR A 285 6.69 20.35 -26.76
C THR A 285 7.02 21.15 -25.49
N PRO A 286 6.00 21.72 -24.80
CA PRO A 286 6.25 22.53 -23.60
C PRO A 286 6.94 21.79 -22.46
N ARG A 287 6.87 20.44 -22.44
CA ARG A 287 7.42 19.58 -21.38
C ARG A 287 8.66 18.82 -21.81
N ALA A 288 9.19 19.07 -23.00
CA ALA A 288 10.39 18.41 -23.50
C ALA A 288 11.60 18.71 -22.60
N ILE A 289 12.39 17.68 -22.34
CA ILE A 289 13.70 17.78 -21.68
C ILE A 289 14.76 17.06 -22.49
N SER A 290 16.00 17.48 -22.36
CA SER A 290 17.15 16.78 -22.94
C SER A 290 17.58 15.62 -22.05
N GLU A 291 18.34 14.66 -22.59
CA GLU A 291 18.94 13.57 -21.80
C GLU A 291 19.85 14.10 -20.67
N VAL A 292 20.58 15.19 -20.93
CA VAL A 292 21.43 15.83 -19.93
C VAL A 292 20.60 16.29 -18.72
N THR A 293 19.45 16.91 -18.99
CA THR A 293 18.50 17.32 -17.94
C THR A 293 17.84 16.13 -17.27
N ALA A 294 17.49 15.08 -18.02
CA ALA A 294 16.80 13.91 -17.51
C ALA A 294 17.68 13.04 -16.61
N ARG A 295 18.98 12.98 -16.83
CA ARG A 295 19.90 12.07 -16.13
C ARG A 295 19.83 12.16 -14.59
N PRO A 296 19.97 13.32 -13.94
CA PRO A 296 19.80 13.43 -12.48
C PRO A 296 18.38 13.11 -12.03
N LEU A 297 17.36 13.50 -12.80
CA LEU A 297 15.94 13.25 -12.46
C LEU A 297 15.59 11.78 -12.51
N VAL A 298 16.08 11.04 -13.49
CA VAL A 298 15.88 9.59 -13.62
C VAL A 298 16.61 8.85 -12.47
N ALA A 299 17.84 9.28 -12.16
CA ALA A 299 18.59 8.71 -11.03
C ALA A 299 17.84 8.93 -9.70
N GLN A 300 17.31 10.13 -9.45
CA GLN A 300 16.50 10.46 -8.29
C GLN A 300 15.19 9.63 -8.27
N ALA A 301 14.50 9.52 -9.41
CA ALA A 301 13.27 8.73 -9.51
C ALA A 301 13.50 7.28 -9.08
N LYS A 302 14.57 6.66 -9.58
CA LYS A 302 14.96 5.29 -9.17
C LYS A 302 15.29 5.19 -7.68
N ALA A 303 16.05 6.14 -7.14
CA ALA A 303 16.40 6.16 -5.72
C ALA A 303 15.17 6.30 -4.81
N LEU A 304 14.10 6.95 -5.31
CA LEU A 304 12.81 7.10 -4.63
C LEU A 304 11.81 5.98 -4.95
N GLY A 305 12.23 4.92 -5.65
CA GLY A 305 11.39 3.77 -5.99
C GLY A 305 10.32 4.06 -7.05
N LEU A 306 10.52 5.07 -7.90
CA LEU A 306 9.68 5.31 -9.08
C LEU A 306 10.27 4.61 -10.30
N LYS A 307 9.41 4.04 -11.16
CA LYS A 307 9.81 3.49 -12.46
C LYS A 307 9.91 4.62 -13.49
N PRO A 308 11.11 4.91 -14.04
CA PRO A 308 11.26 5.97 -15.03
C PRO A 308 10.76 5.50 -16.39
N VAL A 309 9.87 6.30 -17.00
CA VAL A 309 9.26 6.06 -18.31
C VAL A 309 9.66 7.16 -19.28
N GLY A 310 10.33 6.82 -20.38
CA GLY A 310 10.62 7.75 -21.45
C GLY A 310 9.45 7.86 -22.44
N VAL A 311 9.07 9.08 -22.78
CA VAL A 311 7.97 9.34 -23.74
C VAL A 311 8.57 9.86 -25.04
N PHE A 312 8.29 9.16 -26.14
CA PHE A 312 8.78 9.46 -27.49
C PHE A 312 7.62 9.59 -28.47
N ARG A 313 7.82 10.37 -29.53
CA ARG A 313 6.86 10.50 -30.64
C ARG A 313 7.60 10.44 -31.96
N ASP A 314 7.24 9.47 -32.80
CA ASP A 314 7.80 9.29 -34.14
C ASP A 314 9.35 9.28 -34.19
N ALA A 315 9.99 8.86 -33.09
CA ALA A 315 11.44 8.81 -32.97
C ALA A 315 12.00 7.55 -33.62
N ASP A 316 13.28 7.63 -34.08
CA ASP A 316 13.99 6.47 -34.57
C ASP A 316 14.24 5.44 -33.45
N PRO A 317 14.04 4.14 -33.68
CA PRO A 317 14.31 3.12 -32.67
C PRO A 317 15.73 3.14 -32.09
N GLU A 318 16.73 3.53 -32.86
CA GLU A 318 18.13 3.62 -32.39
C GLU A 318 18.29 4.78 -31.40
N ASP A 319 17.69 5.97 -31.69
CA ASP A 319 17.72 7.11 -30.78
C ASP A 319 17.01 6.77 -29.45
N ILE A 320 15.91 5.97 -29.52
CA ILE A 320 15.21 5.48 -28.31
C ILE A 320 16.12 4.56 -27.51
N LEU A 321 16.81 3.61 -28.17
CA LEU A 321 17.72 2.67 -27.53
C LEU A 321 18.94 3.36 -26.91
N ASP A 322 19.50 4.36 -27.57
CA ASP A 322 20.58 5.19 -27.01
C ASP A 322 20.14 5.91 -25.74
N THR A 323 18.93 6.49 -25.75
CA THR A 323 18.35 7.14 -24.55
C THR A 323 18.07 6.13 -23.42
N ILE A 324 17.56 4.94 -23.74
CA ILE A 324 17.36 3.84 -22.76
C ILE A 324 18.69 3.49 -22.12
N GLY A 325 19.73 3.19 -22.92
CA GLY A 325 21.04 2.80 -22.43
C GLY A 325 21.72 3.88 -21.60
N SER A 326 21.59 5.14 -22.04
CA SER A 326 22.14 6.33 -21.35
C SER A 326 21.50 6.61 -20.00
N LEU A 327 20.19 6.40 -19.84
CA LEU A 327 19.42 6.76 -18.65
C LEU A 327 19.00 5.54 -17.82
N GLY A 328 18.94 4.34 -18.42
CA GLY A 328 18.43 3.12 -17.80
C GLY A 328 16.95 3.25 -17.47
N LEU A 329 16.13 3.54 -18.47
CA LEU A 329 14.67 3.63 -18.34
C LEU A 329 14.07 2.27 -17.99
N ALA A 330 12.95 2.24 -17.26
CA ALA A 330 12.20 1.02 -16.97
C ALA A 330 11.15 0.71 -18.04
N ALA A 331 10.66 1.74 -18.72
CA ALA A 331 9.69 1.61 -19.78
C ALA A 331 9.86 2.75 -20.81
N VAL A 332 9.36 2.50 -22.03
CA VAL A 332 9.23 3.50 -23.08
C VAL A 332 7.78 3.58 -23.55
N GLN A 333 7.28 4.79 -23.70
CA GLN A 333 5.93 5.09 -24.19
C GLN A 333 6.04 5.71 -25.57
N LEU A 334 5.45 5.05 -26.57
CA LEU A 334 5.52 5.42 -27.98
C LEU A 334 4.22 6.09 -28.43
N HIS A 335 4.30 7.37 -28.76
CA HIS A 335 3.24 8.09 -29.45
C HIS A 335 3.50 8.07 -30.95
N GLY A 336 2.42 8.05 -31.75
CA GLY A 336 2.51 8.11 -33.20
C GLY A 336 2.80 6.75 -33.82
N ASN A 337 3.97 6.57 -34.41
CA ASN A 337 4.29 5.42 -35.25
C ASN A 337 4.82 4.19 -34.46
N ALA A 338 4.02 3.67 -33.52
CA ALA A 338 4.36 2.46 -32.76
C ALA A 338 4.07 1.18 -33.56
N THR A 339 4.78 0.95 -34.67
CA THR A 339 4.60 -0.22 -35.52
C THR A 339 5.19 -1.48 -34.88
N TYR A 340 4.76 -2.67 -35.36
CA TYR A 340 5.36 -3.94 -35.00
C TYR A 340 6.90 -3.94 -35.22
N ALA A 341 7.37 -3.38 -36.33
CA ALA A 341 8.80 -3.31 -36.66
C ALA A 341 9.57 -2.45 -35.66
N THR A 342 9.03 -1.30 -35.28
CA THR A 342 9.60 -0.39 -34.26
C THR A 342 9.71 -1.10 -32.92
N ILE A 343 8.61 -1.70 -32.45
CA ILE A 343 8.58 -2.41 -31.16
C ILE A 343 9.52 -3.62 -31.17
N ALA A 344 9.50 -4.43 -32.23
CA ALA A 344 10.39 -5.59 -32.39
C ALA A 344 11.87 -5.19 -32.42
N ARG A 345 12.21 -4.02 -32.98
CA ARG A 345 13.58 -3.49 -32.95
C ARG A 345 14.02 -3.11 -31.54
N ILE A 346 13.17 -2.37 -30.81
CA ILE A 346 13.46 -1.96 -29.42
C ILE A 346 13.62 -3.19 -28.52
N ARG A 347 12.72 -4.17 -28.61
CA ARG A 347 12.73 -5.37 -27.76
C ARG A 347 13.94 -6.27 -27.91
N ARG A 348 14.71 -6.17 -29.00
CA ARG A 348 15.94 -6.96 -29.15
C ARG A 348 17.04 -6.58 -28.16
N ASP A 349 17.03 -5.29 -27.73
CA ASP A 349 18.11 -4.73 -26.91
C ASP A 349 17.57 -4.06 -25.64
N PHE A 350 16.24 -4.22 -25.33
CA PHE A 350 15.59 -3.65 -24.17
C PHE A 350 14.64 -4.66 -23.50
N ASP A 351 14.96 -5.01 -22.24
CA ASP A 351 14.16 -5.93 -21.41
C ASP A 351 13.02 -5.24 -20.65
N GLY A 352 12.94 -3.90 -20.69
CA GLY A 352 11.87 -3.13 -20.05
C GLY A 352 10.57 -3.13 -20.84
N GLU A 353 9.55 -2.45 -20.32
CA GLU A 353 8.24 -2.41 -20.96
C GLU A 353 8.18 -1.42 -22.13
N VAL A 354 7.51 -1.82 -23.22
CA VAL A 354 7.19 -0.96 -24.37
C VAL A 354 5.69 -0.71 -24.39
N TRP A 355 5.28 0.55 -24.26
CA TRP A 355 3.88 0.98 -24.23
C TRP A 355 3.51 1.68 -25.54
N ALA A 356 2.37 1.31 -26.14
CA ALA A 356 1.83 1.93 -27.34
C ALA A 356 0.56 2.72 -27.05
N VAL A 357 0.46 3.93 -27.63
CA VAL A 357 -0.68 4.82 -27.41
C VAL A 357 -1.83 4.45 -28.34
N SER A 358 -3.01 4.21 -27.76
CA SER A 358 -4.30 4.10 -28.44
C SER A 358 -5.08 5.41 -28.26
N ARG A 359 -5.55 6.01 -29.35
CA ARG A 359 -6.28 7.28 -29.34
C ARG A 359 -7.77 7.05 -29.21
N ASP A 360 -8.42 7.82 -28.31
CA ASP A 360 -9.88 7.87 -28.17
C ASP A 360 -10.57 6.50 -28.08
N GLY A 361 -9.91 5.51 -27.45
CA GLY A 361 -10.44 4.15 -27.34
C GLY A 361 -10.38 3.30 -28.62
N ALA A 362 -9.68 3.77 -29.69
CA ALA A 362 -9.43 2.99 -30.89
C ALA A 362 -8.72 1.66 -30.60
N GLU A 363 -8.75 0.72 -31.54
CA GLU A 363 -8.04 -0.55 -31.43
C GLU A 363 -6.54 -0.32 -31.16
N PRO A 364 -5.87 -1.24 -30.41
CA PRO A 364 -4.44 -1.14 -30.15
C PRO A 364 -3.64 -1.03 -31.45
N VAL A 365 -2.67 -0.16 -31.49
CA VAL A 365 -1.83 0.06 -32.66
C VAL A 365 -0.96 -1.18 -32.95
N CYS A 366 -0.60 -1.97 -31.92
CA CYS A 366 0.22 -3.15 -32.07
C CYS A 366 0.11 -4.09 -30.86
N ASP A 367 -0.23 -5.34 -31.10
CA ASP A 367 -0.30 -6.42 -30.09
C ASP A 367 1.07 -6.79 -29.49
N ALA A 368 2.17 -6.29 -30.08
CA ALA A 368 3.52 -6.52 -29.57
C ALA A 368 3.90 -5.61 -28.39
N ALA A 369 3.10 -4.58 -28.09
CA ALA A 369 3.32 -3.73 -26.92
C ALA A 369 2.95 -4.47 -25.62
N ASP A 370 3.68 -4.19 -24.54
CA ASP A 370 3.35 -4.75 -23.22
C ASP A 370 2.09 -4.10 -22.64
N ARG A 371 1.90 -2.82 -22.97
CA ARG A 371 0.74 -2.06 -22.46
C ARG A 371 0.16 -1.13 -23.51
N THR A 372 -1.16 -0.99 -23.46
CA THR A 372 -1.87 0.08 -24.17
C THR A 372 -1.93 1.32 -23.26
N MET A 373 -1.61 2.48 -23.82
CA MET A 373 -1.87 3.77 -23.19
C MET A 373 -3.10 4.38 -23.88
N PHE A 374 -4.22 4.47 -23.15
CA PHE A 374 -5.46 5.08 -23.64
C PHE A 374 -5.41 6.59 -23.42
N ASP A 375 -5.21 7.38 -24.47
CA ASP A 375 -5.11 8.86 -24.40
C ASP A 375 -6.11 9.53 -25.34
N SER A 376 -6.49 10.76 -25.02
CA SER A 376 -7.32 11.61 -25.88
C SER A 376 -6.46 12.30 -26.95
N GLY A 377 -6.65 11.96 -28.22
CA GLY A 377 -6.06 12.68 -29.33
C GLY A 377 -4.52 12.74 -29.36
N ASP A 378 -3.96 13.92 -29.64
CA ASP A 378 -2.52 14.11 -29.87
C ASP A 378 -1.67 14.21 -28.60
N GLY A 379 -2.23 13.92 -27.42
CA GLY A 379 -1.55 13.99 -26.12
C GLY A 379 -1.34 15.43 -25.63
N GLY A 380 -1.44 15.64 -24.32
CA GLY A 380 -1.19 16.95 -23.69
C GLY A 380 -2.28 18.00 -23.87
N THR A 381 -3.41 17.68 -24.47
CA THR A 381 -4.55 18.61 -24.68
C THR A 381 -5.29 18.94 -23.38
N GLY A 382 -5.15 18.11 -22.36
CA GLY A 382 -5.85 18.25 -21.08
C GLY A 382 -7.35 17.95 -21.15
N LYS A 383 -7.85 17.38 -22.25
CA LYS A 383 -9.25 17.00 -22.42
C LYS A 383 -9.42 15.51 -22.19
N ALA A 384 -10.40 15.12 -21.40
CA ALA A 384 -10.84 13.74 -21.26
C ALA A 384 -11.67 13.35 -22.50
N PHE A 385 -11.51 12.09 -22.94
CA PHE A 385 -12.45 11.47 -23.88
C PHE A 385 -13.54 10.71 -23.11
N ASP A 386 -14.54 10.20 -23.81
CA ASP A 386 -15.59 9.39 -23.18
C ASP A 386 -15.04 8.01 -22.78
N TRP A 387 -14.75 7.81 -21.51
CA TRP A 387 -14.18 6.55 -20.99
C TRP A 387 -15.10 5.35 -21.14
N ARG A 388 -16.40 5.53 -21.40
CA ARG A 388 -17.33 4.44 -21.71
C ARG A 388 -16.98 3.71 -23.03
N LEU A 389 -16.19 4.35 -23.89
CA LEU A 389 -15.65 3.70 -25.08
C LEU A 389 -14.66 2.56 -24.75
N LEU A 390 -14.17 2.49 -23.51
CA LEU A 390 -13.28 1.44 -23.05
C LEU A 390 -14.01 0.22 -22.46
N ASP A 391 -15.33 0.30 -22.30
CA ASP A 391 -16.12 -0.78 -21.72
C ASP A 391 -15.95 -2.07 -22.53
N GLY A 392 -15.63 -3.18 -21.84
CA GLY A 392 -15.45 -4.48 -22.46
C GLY A 392 -14.09 -4.69 -23.16
N ARG A 393 -13.19 -3.73 -23.14
CA ARG A 393 -11.85 -3.89 -23.72
C ARG A 393 -11.00 -4.85 -22.87
N ARG A 394 -10.41 -5.85 -23.51
CA ARG A 394 -9.58 -6.87 -22.83
C ARG A 394 -8.23 -6.32 -22.37
N ASP A 395 -7.68 -5.34 -23.07
CA ASP A 395 -6.40 -4.70 -22.79
C ASP A 395 -6.50 -3.60 -21.73
N LEU A 396 -7.71 -3.26 -21.27
CA LEU A 396 -7.93 -2.23 -20.23
C LEU A 396 -7.23 -2.60 -18.92
N ALA A 397 -7.37 -3.85 -18.48
CA ALA A 397 -6.78 -4.34 -17.22
C ALA A 397 -5.24 -4.38 -17.23
N THR A 398 -4.61 -4.23 -18.39
CA THR A 398 -3.14 -4.16 -18.56
C THR A 398 -2.66 -2.80 -19.05
N GLY A 399 -3.57 -1.87 -19.38
CA GLY A 399 -3.27 -0.57 -19.94
C GLY A 399 -3.37 0.59 -18.96
N PHE A 400 -2.75 1.71 -19.30
CA PHE A 400 -2.87 2.97 -18.57
C PHE A 400 -3.93 3.87 -19.20
N LEU A 401 -4.77 4.48 -18.37
CA LEU A 401 -5.71 5.52 -18.78
C LEU A 401 -5.05 6.89 -18.63
N ALA A 402 -5.07 7.67 -19.69
CA ALA A 402 -4.56 9.04 -19.77
C ALA A 402 -5.64 10.02 -20.29
N GLY A 403 -5.23 11.25 -20.53
CA GLY A 403 -6.07 12.29 -21.13
C GLY A 403 -7.02 12.96 -20.14
N GLY A 404 -6.72 14.20 -19.76
CA GLY A 404 -7.59 15.08 -18.99
C GLY A 404 -7.90 14.64 -17.55
N ILE A 405 -7.11 13.74 -16.97
CA ILE A 405 -7.28 13.33 -15.58
C ILE A 405 -6.81 14.45 -14.65
N THR A 406 -7.70 14.83 -13.73
CA THR A 406 -7.52 15.90 -12.72
C THR A 406 -7.93 15.35 -11.34
N PRO A 407 -7.64 16.07 -10.24
CA PRO A 407 -8.16 15.67 -8.93
C PRO A 407 -9.69 15.49 -8.88
N ASP A 408 -10.44 16.27 -9.66
CA ASP A 408 -11.90 16.25 -9.63
C ASP A 408 -12.52 15.00 -10.27
N ASN A 409 -11.85 14.39 -11.28
CA ASN A 409 -12.34 13.20 -11.97
C ASN A 409 -11.51 11.93 -11.69
N ALA A 410 -10.46 12.02 -10.86
CA ALA A 410 -9.54 10.91 -10.59
C ALA A 410 -10.25 9.70 -9.99
N ALA A 411 -11.22 9.91 -9.10
CA ALA A 411 -11.98 8.82 -8.50
C ALA A 411 -12.86 8.09 -9.55
N GLU A 412 -13.38 8.78 -10.54
CA GLU A 412 -14.10 8.19 -11.67
C GLU A 412 -13.14 7.44 -12.59
N ALA A 413 -12.02 8.07 -12.97
CA ALA A 413 -10.96 7.42 -13.76
C ALA A 413 -10.47 6.10 -13.13
N ALA A 414 -10.32 6.07 -11.81
CA ALA A 414 -9.90 4.87 -11.09
C ALA A 414 -10.93 3.72 -11.13
N ARG A 415 -12.22 4.03 -11.35
CA ARG A 415 -13.30 3.01 -11.48
C ARG A 415 -13.42 2.42 -12.88
N VAL A 416 -12.81 3.02 -13.88
CA VAL A 416 -12.79 2.51 -15.26
C VAL A 416 -12.15 1.11 -15.33
N GLY A 417 -11.25 0.79 -14.39
CA GLY A 417 -10.63 -0.53 -14.29
C GLY A 417 -9.35 -0.68 -15.10
N ALA A 418 -8.73 0.42 -15.49
CA ALA A 418 -7.40 0.40 -16.11
C ALA A 418 -6.33 -0.10 -15.11
N PHE A 419 -5.22 -0.64 -15.64
CA PHE A 419 -4.05 -1.06 -14.86
C PHE A 419 -3.46 0.09 -14.05
N GLY A 420 -3.46 1.30 -14.61
CA GLY A 420 -2.97 2.50 -13.96
C GLY A 420 -3.49 3.77 -14.62
N LEU A 421 -3.16 4.90 -14.01
CA LEU A 421 -3.52 6.23 -14.50
C LEU A 421 -2.26 7.02 -14.88
N ASP A 422 -2.30 7.76 -15.98
CA ASP A 422 -1.23 8.67 -16.42
C ASP A 422 -1.71 10.12 -16.33
N ILE A 423 -1.09 10.91 -15.48
CA ILE A 423 -1.48 12.29 -15.20
C ILE A 423 -0.32 13.24 -15.51
N SER A 424 -0.61 14.28 -16.32
CA SER A 424 0.36 15.32 -16.65
C SER A 424 -0.14 16.70 -16.25
N SER A 425 -0.91 17.35 -17.13
CA SER A 425 -1.38 18.74 -16.95
C SER A 425 -2.35 18.92 -15.78
N GLY A 426 -3.13 17.90 -15.44
CA GLY A 426 -4.14 17.96 -14.38
C GLY A 426 -3.58 18.28 -12.99
N VAL A 427 -2.28 18.07 -12.79
CA VAL A 427 -1.58 18.37 -11.52
C VAL A 427 -0.48 19.43 -11.68
N GLU A 428 -0.56 20.26 -12.74
CA GLU A 428 0.39 21.34 -12.96
C GLU A 428 -0.17 22.70 -12.55
N ALA A 429 0.70 23.56 -12.03
CA ALA A 429 0.47 25.00 -11.91
C ALA A 429 0.67 25.68 -13.26
N GLN A 430 1.72 25.26 -13.98
CA GLN A 430 2.03 25.61 -15.38
C GLN A 430 2.87 24.46 -15.98
N PRO A 431 3.00 24.39 -17.31
CA PRO A 431 3.81 23.34 -17.93
C PRO A 431 5.20 23.18 -17.28
N ARG A 432 5.57 21.94 -16.94
CA ARG A 432 6.83 21.55 -16.26
C ARG A 432 6.90 21.85 -14.74
N TYR A 433 5.84 22.41 -14.13
CA TYR A 433 5.79 22.71 -12.69
C TYR A 433 4.59 22.01 -12.07
N LYS A 434 4.83 20.99 -11.27
CA LYS A 434 3.75 20.30 -10.53
C LYS A 434 3.30 21.14 -9.35
N ASP A 435 1.98 21.15 -9.13
CA ASP A 435 1.33 21.87 -8.03
C ASP A 435 1.18 20.93 -6.82
N PRO A 436 1.78 21.23 -5.66
CA PRO A 436 1.68 20.36 -4.48
C PRO A 436 0.23 20.18 -3.99
N HIS A 437 -0.62 21.20 -4.09
CA HIS A 437 -2.02 21.10 -3.65
C HIS A 437 -2.83 20.20 -4.58
N LYS A 438 -2.65 20.33 -5.90
CA LYS A 438 -3.28 19.45 -6.88
C LYS A 438 -2.79 18.01 -6.77
N MET A 439 -1.48 17.82 -6.49
CA MET A 439 -0.93 16.48 -6.22
C MET A 439 -1.57 15.85 -4.99
N ALA A 440 -1.63 16.57 -3.87
CA ALA A 440 -2.28 16.10 -2.65
C ALA A 440 -3.77 15.78 -2.87
N ALA A 441 -4.49 16.64 -3.58
CA ALA A 441 -5.90 16.45 -3.92
C ALA A 441 -6.11 15.22 -4.82
N LEU A 442 -5.23 15.00 -5.82
CA LEU A 442 -5.28 13.83 -6.70
C LEU A 442 -5.15 12.53 -5.88
N PHE A 443 -4.11 12.41 -5.06
CA PHE A 443 -3.88 11.18 -4.29
C PHE A 443 -4.91 10.99 -3.18
N THR A 444 -5.49 12.06 -2.64
CA THR A 444 -6.66 11.98 -1.75
C THR A 444 -7.88 11.40 -2.49
N ALA A 445 -8.17 11.87 -3.69
CA ALA A 445 -9.29 11.39 -4.51
C ALA A 445 -9.10 9.93 -4.98
N LEU A 446 -7.86 9.47 -5.08
CA LEU A 446 -7.53 8.09 -5.46
C LEU A 446 -7.65 7.09 -4.30
N ARG A 447 -7.67 7.55 -3.04
CA ARG A 447 -7.96 6.64 -1.91
C ARG A 447 -9.41 6.16 -2.00
N PRO A 448 -9.70 4.86 -1.85
CA PRO A 448 -11.08 4.39 -1.80
C PRO A 448 -11.86 5.05 -0.66
N VAL A 449 -13.14 5.32 -0.92
CA VAL A 449 -14.04 5.86 0.10
C VAL A 449 -14.31 4.75 1.12
N SER A 450 -13.97 5.02 2.38
CA SER A 450 -14.22 4.09 3.48
C SER A 450 -15.62 4.28 4.08
N ARG A 451 -16.01 3.36 4.96
CA ARG A 451 -17.20 3.51 5.80
C ARG A 451 -17.20 4.89 6.44
N GLY A 452 -18.26 5.67 6.17
CA GLY A 452 -18.46 6.99 6.80
C GLY A 452 -18.89 6.84 8.26
N ARG A 453 -18.34 7.67 9.13
CA ARG A 453 -18.78 7.81 10.52
C ARG A 453 -19.75 8.98 10.69
#